data_b50f7dfb9a236d56f434c0fc2eeb373e
#
_entry.id   b50f7dfb9a236d56f434c0fc2eeb373e
#
_cell.length_a   1.000
_cell.length_b   1.000
_cell.length_c   1.000
_cell.angle_alpha   90.00
_cell.angle_beta   90.00
_cell.angle_gamma   90.00
#
_symmetry.space_group_name_H-M   'P 1'
#
loop_
_entity.id
_entity.type
_entity.pdbx_description
1 polymer ?
#
loop_
_entity_poly.entity_id
_entity_poly.type
_entity_poly.pdbx_seq_one_letter_code
_entity_poly.pdbx_strand_id
1 'polypeptide(L)'
;MASFAVEEKPFRLRPRANKHAGRDEVSVWSRAGRSVMRMVRHNSRKPKASSGKGAKKTGALANRTSRVRNQRVAVRVTYAQNLTPGHWKAHGRYIARDSASQPTKDLPPGFGPDGSVSDIGGTLAEWQGAKDPRLFKLIISPEFGERMDLVAHTKALMEGMGQDLGKQLDWVAVVHQNTDHPHVHVALRGISKDGQEIKLPREYIQKGIRLRAEDLATAQLGIRTEADIAEAHRREVVQRRFTPLDRAIAKQQPSNAKGQDFPALANPANPTLKPYQRQQEQFIANRLRALATMGLATEKAPGQWEVRGNFAEVLRTMQRTSDRQKSIAQQTSLASDPRIPLQVDDWRKLRTIEGRVLGHGEEENSGKRYMLLEGTDGKLHYLTHTPQIDNARQAGQLKPDSFVTIQRTQIDGKIVHRLDEHGTADAILTDRAFISNRAARLNQIRNHAITEGPLDGSTNVGPVYGGWLGKYNSAIEQRAQELQAERATRQVERDFTTSPRPRRKDVGR
;
A
#
# COMPACT_ATOMS: atom_id res chain seq x y z
N MET A 1 22.53 -23.62 4.06
CA MET A 1 21.17 -23.24 3.62
C MET A 1 21.22 -21.78 3.21
N ALA A 2 21.27 -21.52 1.91
CA ALA A 2 21.41 -20.17 1.37
C ALA A 2 20.04 -19.50 1.30
N SER A 3 19.86 -18.46 2.12
CA SER A 3 18.69 -17.58 2.10
C SER A 3 18.83 -16.62 0.91
N PHE A 4 18.10 -16.86 -0.17
CA PHE A 4 17.95 -15.88 -1.23
C PHE A 4 16.97 -14.80 -0.78
N ALA A 5 17.50 -13.70 -0.27
CA ALA A 5 16.76 -12.45 -0.11
C ALA A 5 16.44 -11.90 -1.51
N VAL A 6 15.18 -12.00 -1.92
CA VAL A 6 14.70 -11.33 -3.14
C VAL A 6 14.64 -9.83 -2.86
N GLU A 7 15.60 -9.12 -3.39
CA GLU A 7 15.63 -7.66 -3.39
C GLU A 7 14.46 -7.13 -4.21
N GLU A 8 13.34 -6.77 -3.55
CA GLU A 8 12.29 -5.95 -4.17
C GLU A 8 12.89 -4.57 -4.44
N LYS A 9 13.41 -4.37 -5.64
CA LYS A 9 13.85 -3.05 -6.10
C LYS A 9 12.67 -2.09 -6.02
N PRO A 10 12.86 -0.90 -5.42
CA PRO A 10 11.81 0.11 -5.38
C PRO A 10 11.33 0.37 -6.81
N PHE A 11 10.02 0.43 -6.99
CA PHE A 11 9.37 0.67 -8.28
C PHE A 11 9.98 1.91 -8.94
N ARG A 12 10.80 1.68 -9.93
CA ARG A 12 11.38 2.74 -10.77
C ARG A 12 10.49 2.85 -11.99
N LEU A 13 9.93 4.02 -12.24
CA LEU A 13 9.35 4.39 -13.53
C LEU A 13 10.43 4.22 -14.63
N ARG A 14 10.56 3.00 -15.12
CA ARG A 14 11.31 2.76 -16.37
C ARG A 14 10.29 2.83 -17.49
N PRO A 15 10.36 3.82 -18.39
CA PRO A 15 9.71 3.65 -19.68
C PRO A 15 10.31 2.37 -20.27
N ARG A 16 9.48 1.42 -20.68
CA ARG A 16 9.95 0.35 -21.57
C ARG A 16 10.53 1.04 -22.78
N ALA A 17 11.84 0.94 -22.93
CA ALA A 17 12.50 1.40 -24.14
C ALA A 17 11.88 0.61 -25.30
N ASN A 18 11.17 1.31 -26.17
CA ASN A 18 10.75 0.74 -27.45
C ASN A 18 12.05 0.39 -28.18
N LYS A 19 12.28 -0.88 -28.48
CA LYS A 19 13.52 -1.35 -29.13
C LYS A 19 13.77 -0.73 -30.52
N HIS A 20 12.85 0.13 -30.99
CA HIS A 20 12.90 0.82 -32.27
C HIS A 20 12.91 2.35 -32.15
N ALA A 21 13.00 2.92 -30.94
CA ALA A 21 13.19 4.38 -30.83
C ALA A 21 14.66 4.71 -31.06
N GLY A 22 14.94 5.45 -32.12
CA GLY A 22 16.29 5.87 -32.48
C GLY A 22 16.97 6.70 -31.39
N ARG A 23 18.31 6.71 -31.41
CA ARG A 23 19.17 7.39 -30.41
C ARG A 23 18.82 8.88 -30.18
N ASP A 24 18.08 9.50 -31.08
CA ASP A 24 17.73 10.93 -31.05
C ASP A 24 16.62 11.26 -30.07
N GLU A 25 15.64 10.35 -29.79
CA GLU A 25 14.59 10.60 -28.81
C GLU A 25 15.11 10.69 -27.37
N VAL A 26 16.12 9.90 -27.02
CA VAL A 26 16.72 9.94 -25.66
C VAL A 26 17.43 11.28 -25.43
N SER A 27 18.01 11.87 -26.47
CA SER A 27 18.70 13.16 -26.38
C SER A 27 17.72 14.34 -26.24
N VAL A 28 16.56 14.27 -26.87
CA VAL A 28 15.49 15.29 -26.77
C VAL A 28 14.90 15.29 -25.37
N TRP A 29 14.63 14.10 -24.78
CA TRP A 29 14.11 13.97 -23.43
C TRP A 29 15.06 14.51 -22.36
N SER A 30 16.35 14.25 -22.50
CA SER A 30 17.35 14.79 -21.56
C SER A 30 17.50 16.31 -21.67
N ARG A 31 17.26 16.90 -22.83
CA ARG A 31 17.25 18.35 -23.05
C ARG A 31 16.00 19.01 -22.46
N ALA A 32 14.80 18.44 -22.68
CA ALA A 32 13.54 18.94 -22.13
C ALA A 32 13.56 18.90 -20.60
N GLY A 33 13.99 17.80 -19.97
CA GLY A 33 14.11 17.69 -18.52
C GLY A 33 15.09 18.72 -17.91
N ARG A 34 16.21 18.99 -18.59
CA ARG A 34 17.17 20.04 -18.18
C ARG A 34 16.59 21.44 -18.36
N SER A 35 15.78 21.67 -19.39
CA SER A 35 15.12 22.95 -19.63
C SER A 35 14.08 23.26 -18.54
N VAL A 36 13.20 22.30 -18.21
CA VAL A 36 12.21 22.44 -17.14
C VAL A 36 12.88 22.68 -15.79
N MET A 37 13.94 21.93 -15.45
CA MET A 37 14.71 22.17 -14.22
C MET A 37 15.45 23.51 -14.21
N ARG A 38 15.83 24.03 -15.38
CA ARG A 38 16.40 25.37 -15.50
C ARG A 38 15.34 26.45 -15.29
N MET A 39 14.11 26.26 -15.79
CA MET A 39 12.95 27.15 -15.54
C MET A 39 12.54 27.17 -14.07
N VAL A 40 12.41 26.03 -13.42
CA VAL A 40 12.13 25.94 -11.98
C VAL A 40 13.19 26.64 -11.15
N ARG A 41 14.47 26.58 -11.56
CA ARG A 41 15.57 27.33 -10.91
C ARG A 41 15.55 28.83 -11.24
N HIS A 42 14.98 29.23 -12.37
CA HIS A 42 14.96 30.63 -12.80
C HIS A 42 13.82 31.42 -12.15
N ASN A 43 12.64 30.80 -11.98
CA ASN A 43 11.49 31.46 -11.34
C ASN A 43 11.64 31.63 -9.83
N SER A 44 12.57 30.90 -9.20
CA SER A 44 12.92 31.09 -7.77
C SER A 44 14.01 32.14 -7.54
N ARG A 45 14.44 32.90 -8.57
CA ARG A 45 15.43 33.97 -8.43
C ARG A 45 14.76 35.32 -8.29
N LYS A 46 14.96 35.97 -7.12
CA LYS A 46 14.76 37.41 -6.95
C LYS A 46 15.65 38.21 -7.92
N PRO A 47 15.24 39.41 -8.33
CA PRO A 47 15.98 40.21 -9.33
C PRO A 47 17.43 40.44 -8.92
N LYS A 48 18.32 40.36 -9.90
CA LYS A 48 19.76 40.52 -9.75
C LYS A 48 20.11 41.94 -9.26
N ALA A 49 20.79 42.02 -8.12
CA ALA A 49 21.72 43.11 -7.87
C ALA A 49 23.04 42.76 -8.55
N SER A 50 23.63 43.75 -9.21
CA SER A 50 24.80 43.60 -10.07
C SER A 50 26.09 43.32 -9.28
N SER A 51 26.96 42.57 -9.92
CA SER A 51 28.43 42.60 -9.95
C SER A 51 29.25 41.78 -8.96
N GLY A 52 30.40 41.33 -9.45
CA GLY A 52 31.56 40.91 -8.72
C GLY A 52 31.99 39.45 -8.89
N LYS A 53 33.13 39.23 -9.53
CA LYS A 53 33.71 37.91 -9.84
C LYS A 53 34.10 37.02 -8.65
N GLY A 54 33.80 37.44 -7.40
CA GLY A 54 34.07 36.68 -6.17
C GLY A 54 32.89 35.86 -5.62
N ALA A 55 31.65 36.04 -6.13
CA ALA A 55 30.40 35.59 -5.48
C ALA A 55 29.91 34.15 -5.85
N LYS A 56 30.65 33.39 -6.64
CA LYS A 56 30.13 32.06 -7.11
C LYS A 56 30.11 30.96 -6.06
N LYS A 57 30.95 31.00 -5.03
CA LYS A 57 30.96 29.99 -3.96
C LYS A 57 30.02 30.33 -2.80
N THR A 58 29.89 31.61 -2.46
CA THR A 58 29.02 32.08 -1.38
C THR A 58 27.52 32.00 -1.76
N GLY A 59 27.15 32.27 -3.02
CA GLY A 59 25.76 32.14 -3.47
C GLY A 59 25.24 30.71 -3.49
N ALA A 60 26.11 29.73 -3.75
CA ALA A 60 25.72 28.30 -3.70
C ALA A 60 25.53 27.80 -2.24
N LEU A 61 26.31 28.35 -1.29
CA LEU A 61 26.19 28.05 0.13
C LEU A 61 24.94 28.73 0.73
N ALA A 62 24.72 30.01 0.42
CA ALA A 62 23.54 30.75 0.87
C ALA A 62 22.22 30.12 0.31
N ASN A 63 22.21 29.63 -0.93
CA ASN A 63 21.06 28.88 -1.49
C ASN A 63 20.87 27.49 -0.83
N ARG A 64 21.93 26.86 -0.31
CA ARG A 64 21.79 25.59 0.44
C ARG A 64 21.27 25.82 1.87
N THR A 65 21.72 26.87 2.53
CA THR A 65 21.28 27.22 3.90
C THR A 65 19.86 27.77 3.93
N SER A 66 19.43 28.56 2.93
CA SER A 66 18.03 29.01 2.86
C SER A 66 17.06 27.85 2.64
N ARG A 67 17.40 26.83 1.86
CA ARG A 67 16.56 25.66 1.61
C ARG A 67 16.39 24.72 2.81
N VAL A 68 17.30 24.74 3.77
CA VAL A 68 17.17 23.96 5.01
C VAL A 68 15.98 24.48 5.86
N ARG A 69 15.63 25.75 5.70
CA ARG A 69 14.52 26.41 6.43
C ARG A 69 13.22 26.49 5.64
N ASN A 70 13.17 26.01 4.40
CA ASN A 70 11.92 25.93 3.65
C ASN A 70 10.97 24.94 4.32
N GLN A 71 9.66 25.21 4.18
CA GLN A 71 8.64 24.23 4.54
C GLN A 71 8.84 22.93 3.75
N ARG A 72 8.59 21.80 4.39
CA ARG A 72 8.75 20.48 3.77
C ARG A 72 7.42 20.00 3.22
N VAL A 73 7.44 19.49 2.01
CA VAL A 73 6.27 18.86 1.38
C VAL A 73 6.70 17.52 0.80
N ALA A 74 6.05 16.45 1.22
CA ALA A 74 6.20 15.17 0.55
C ALA A 74 5.31 15.16 -0.70
N VAL A 75 5.89 14.86 -1.85
CA VAL A 75 5.15 14.68 -3.10
C VAL A 75 5.46 13.31 -3.66
N ARG A 76 4.40 12.53 -3.88
CA ARG A 76 4.48 11.23 -4.53
C ARG A 76 3.72 11.31 -5.86
N VAL A 77 4.31 10.74 -6.90
CA VAL A 77 3.68 10.64 -8.22
C VAL A 77 3.72 9.19 -8.68
N THR A 78 2.55 8.67 -9.01
CA THR A 78 2.38 7.38 -9.68
C THR A 78 1.53 7.57 -10.93
N TYR A 79 1.34 6.54 -11.76
CA TYR A 79 0.40 6.60 -12.86
C TYR A 79 -0.26 5.26 -13.13
N ALA A 80 -1.48 5.30 -13.65
CA ALA A 80 -2.21 4.14 -14.14
C ALA A 80 -2.36 4.25 -15.66
N GLN A 81 -1.98 3.17 -16.37
CA GLN A 81 -2.27 3.05 -17.80
C GLN A 81 -3.75 2.71 -18.01
N ASN A 82 -4.30 3.11 -19.15
CA ASN A 82 -5.67 2.79 -19.52
C ASN A 82 -5.75 1.36 -20.09
N LEU A 83 -5.58 0.37 -19.24
CA LEU A 83 -5.62 -1.04 -19.62
C LEU A 83 -6.87 -1.77 -19.12
N THR A 84 -7.45 -1.31 -18.02
CA THR A 84 -8.54 -2.01 -17.33
C THR A 84 -9.76 -1.10 -17.27
N PRO A 85 -10.87 -1.39 -17.97
CA PRO A 85 -12.10 -0.60 -17.92
C PRO A 85 -12.60 -0.40 -16.49
N GLY A 86 -13.11 0.80 -16.18
CA GLY A 86 -13.63 1.15 -14.86
C GLY A 86 -12.59 1.33 -13.74
N HIS A 87 -11.31 1.09 -14.01
CA HIS A 87 -10.25 1.26 -13.01
C HIS A 87 -10.14 2.70 -12.52
N TRP A 88 -10.19 3.68 -13.42
CA TRP A 88 -10.09 5.07 -13.03
C TRP A 88 -11.31 5.55 -12.27
N LYS A 89 -12.51 5.10 -12.66
CA LYS A 89 -13.74 5.33 -11.89
C LYS A 89 -13.65 4.81 -10.46
N ALA A 90 -13.13 3.59 -10.30
CA ALA A 90 -12.93 2.99 -8.98
C ALA A 90 -11.94 3.79 -8.13
N HIS A 91 -10.85 4.29 -8.73
CA HIS A 91 -9.90 5.16 -8.04
C HIS A 91 -10.55 6.49 -7.62
N GLY A 92 -11.31 7.12 -8.49
CA GLY A 92 -12.03 8.36 -8.16
C GLY A 92 -12.99 8.18 -6.99
N ARG A 93 -13.74 7.09 -6.98
CA ARG A 93 -14.63 6.74 -5.84
C ARG A 93 -13.84 6.46 -4.56
N TYR A 94 -12.67 5.85 -4.66
CA TYR A 94 -11.80 5.57 -3.50
C TYR A 94 -11.34 6.88 -2.85
N ILE A 95 -10.76 7.81 -3.60
CA ILE A 95 -10.28 9.07 -3.05
C ILE A 95 -11.43 9.99 -2.57
N ALA A 96 -12.62 9.90 -3.17
CA ALA A 96 -13.79 10.65 -2.74
C ALA A 96 -14.38 10.15 -1.42
N ARG A 97 -14.28 8.84 -1.10
CA ARG A 97 -14.83 8.25 0.13
C ARG A 97 -14.18 8.80 1.39
N ASP A 98 -12.87 8.95 1.38
CA ASP A 98 -12.12 9.39 2.56
C ASP A 98 -12.44 10.84 2.93
N SER A 99 -12.87 11.66 1.96
CA SER A 99 -13.38 13.00 2.23
C SER A 99 -14.78 13.02 2.84
N ALA A 100 -15.58 11.99 2.57
CA ALA A 100 -16.97 11.88 3.03
C ALA A 100 -17.11 11.41 4.48
N SER A 101 -16.07 10.85 5.12
CA SER A 101 -16.13 10.32 6.48
C SER A 101 -16.35 11.38 7.56
N GLN A 102 -16.09 12.66 7.29
CA GLN A 102 -16.61 13.83 8.02
C GLN A 102 -16.73 14.99 7.05
N PRO A 103 -17.92 15.29 6.52
CA PRO A 103 -18.13 16.51 5.77
C PRO A 103 -17.97 17.70 6.74
N THR A 104 -16.80 18.33 6.73
CA THR A 104 -16.72 19.71 7.17
C THR A 104 -17.57 20.51 6.20
N LYS A 105 -18.56 21.22 6.69
CA LYS A 105 -19.56 21.97 5.89
C LYS A 105 -18.95 22.88 4.81
N ASP A 106 -17.66 23.12 4.85
CA ASP A 106 -16.97 24.15 4.07
C ASP A 106 -16.01 23.62 2.98
N LEU A 107 -15.79 22.29 2.89
CA LEU A 107 -14.92 21.73 1.85
C LEU A 107 -15.73 20.95 0.82
N PRO A 108 -15.62 21.29 -0.48
CA PRO A 108 -16.26 20.51 -1.53
C PRO A 108 -15.73 19.09 -1.55
N PRO A 109 -16.56 18.09 -1.90
CA PRO A 109 -16.13 16.68 -2.01
C PRO A 109 -14.95 16.49 -2.96
N GLY A 110 -14.77 17.41 -3.91
CA GLY A 110 -13.62 17.51 -4.80
C GLY A 110 -13.52 18.90 -5.41
N PHE A 111 -12.34 19.19 -5.95
CA PHE A 111 -12.08 20.45 -6.64
C PHE A 111 -11.14 20.25 -7.83
N GLY A 112 -11.20 21.19 -8.76
CA GLY A 112 -10.36 21.22 -9.97
C GLY A 112 -9.92 22.64 -10.31
N PRO A 113 -9.35 22.85 -11.50
CA PRO A 113 -8.94 24.17 -11.96
C PRO A 113 -10.13 25.16 -12.01
N ASP A 114 -11.30 24.67 -12.38
CA ASP A 114 -12.46 25.51 -12.68
C ASP A 114 -13.47 25.57 -11.50
N GLY A 115 -13.17 24.96 -10.36
CA GLY A 115 -14.02 25.00 -9.17
C GLY A 115 -14.24 23.65 -8.48
N SER A 116 -15.41 23.47 -7.85
CA SER A 116 -15.80 22.24 -7.17
C SER A 116 -16.18 21.13 -8.16
N VAL A 117 -15.86 19.89 -7.81
CA VAL A 117 -16.18 18.68 -8.59
C VAL A 117 -17.01 17.75 -7.71
N SER A 118 -18.26 17.49 -8.10
CA SER A 118 -19.19 16.66 -7.33
C SER A 118 -19.00 15.16 -7.56
N ASP A 119 -18.70 14.74 -8.80
CA ASP A 119 -18.48 13.32 -9.17
C ASP A 119 -17.09 13.12 -9.77
N ILE A 120 -16.12 12.89 -8.90
CA ILE A 120 -14.75 12.56 -9.30
C ILE A 120 -14.72 11.22 -10.04
N GLY A 121 -15.52 10.23 -9.58
CA GLY A 121 -15.57 8.92 -10.22
C GLY A 121 -16.08 9.01 -11.66
N GLY A 122 -17.10 9.82 -11.92
CA GLY A 122 -17.62 10.10 -13.26
C GLY A 122 -16.58 10.79 -14.13
N THR A 123 -15.96 11.86 -13.63
CA THR A 123 -14.90 12.60 -14.36
C THR A 123 -13.75 11.66 -14.79
N LEU A 124 -13.27 10.82 -13.90
CA LEU A 124 -12.19 9.87 -14.25
C LEU A 124 -12.68 8.77 -15.21
N ALA A 125 -13.96 8.39 -15.16
CA ALA A 125 -14.53 7.46 -16.13
C ALA A 125 -14.62 8.06 -17.53
N GLU A 126 -14.97 9.33 -17.65
CA GLU A 126 -14.97 10.07 -18.90
C GLU A 126 -13.60 10.14 -19.53
N TRP A 127 -12.56 10.49 -18.77
CA TRP A 127 -11.18 10.50 -19.26
C TRP A 127 -10.73 9.09 -19.71
N GLN A 128 -11.13 8.07 -18.98
CA GLN A 128 -10.86 6.69 -19.37
C GLN A 128 -11.59 6.29 -20.65
N GLY A 129 -12.85 6.69 -20.80
CA GLY A 129 -13.67 6.46 -22.00
C GLY A 129 -13.15 7.21 -23.22
N ALA A 130 -12.58 8.41 -23.02
CA ALA A 130 -11.89 9.18 -24.07
C ALA A 130 -10.59 8.51 -24.56
N LYS A 131 -10.24 7.33 -24.05
CA LYS A 131 -9.04 6.57 -24.39
C LYS A 131 -7.74 7.29 -24.06
N ASP A 132 -7.74 8.15 -23.05
CA ASP A 132 -6.51 8.78 -22.57
C ASP A 132 -5.47 7.69 -22.21
N PRO A 133 -4.19 7.86 -22.54
CA PRO A 133 -3.20 6.79 -22.40
C PRO A 133 -2.88 6.47 -20.93
N ARG A 134 -3.02 7.46 -20.03
CA ARG A 134 -2.67 7.33 -18.62
C ARG A 134 -3.36 8.37 -17.74
N LEU A 135 -3.50 8.02 -16.47
CA LEU A 135 -3.89 8.89 -15.37
C LEU A 135 -2.69 9.03 -14.43
N PHE A 136 -2.22 10.25 -14.18
CA PHE A 136 -1.24 10.49 -13.11
C PHE A 136 -1.96 10.69 -11.79
N LYS A 137 -1.38 10.13 -10.73
CA LYS A 137 -1.90 10.20 -9.37
C LYS A 137 -0.83 10.85 -8.50
N LEU A 138 -1.15 11.98 -7.89
CA LEU A 138 -0.24 12.68 -7.00
C LEU A 138 -0.81 12.67 -5.58
N ILE A 139 0.09 12.53 -4.61
CA ILE A 139 -0.21 12.77 -3.19
C ILE A 139 0.69 13.91 -2.76
N ILE A 140 0.10 14.97 -2.24
CA ILE A 140 0.78 16.19 -1.78
C ILE A 140 0.54 16.30 -0.28
N SER A 141 1.57 16.08 0.53
CA SER A 141 1.49 16.06 2.00
C SER A 141 2.50 17.03 2.59
N PRO A 142 2.08 18.26 2.94
CA PRO A 142 2.90 19.21 3.68
C PRO A 142 3.16 18.74 5.11
N GLU A 143 4.32 19.09 5.66
CA GLU A 143 4.71 18.73 7.05
C GLU A 143 3.76 19.34 8.09
N PHE A 144 3.24 20.54 7.81
CA PHE A 144 2.26 21.27 8.63
C PHE A 144 0.99 21.58 7.84
N GLY A 145 0.41 20.52 7.24
CA GLY A 145 -0.80 20.64 6.42
C GLY A 145 -2.01 21.21 7.16
N GLU A 146 -2.04 21.01 8.49
CA GLU A 146 -3.07 21.57 9.38
C GLU A 146 -3.03 23.10 9.49
N ARG A 147 -1.92 23.74 9.12
CA ARG A 147 -1.74 25.20 9.15
C ARG A 147 -1.90 25.87 7.79
N MET A 148 -2.26 25.07 6.75
CA MET A 148 -2.27 25.52 5.36
C MET A 148 -3.67 25.47 4.74
N ASP A 149 -3.92 26.40 3.82
CA ASP A 149 -4.96 26.21 2.82
C ASP A 149 -4.46 25.22 1.75
N LEU A 150 -4.81 23.95 1.92
CA LEU A 150 -4.42 22.88 1.02
C LEU A 150 -5.06 23.01 -0.37
N VAL A 151 -6.25 23.63 -0.47
CA VAL A 151 -6.92 23.86 -1.76
C VAL A 151 -6.17 24.92 -2.55
N ALA A 152 -5.91 26.09 -1.93
CA ALA A 152 -5.14 27.15 -2.57
C ALA A 152 -3.71 26.70 -2.93
N HIS A 153 -3.05 25.95 -2.04
CA HIS A 153 -1.72 25.39 -2.30
C HIS A 153 -1.71 24.44 -3.51
N THR A 154 -2.70 23.54 -3.59
CA THR A 154 -2.80 22.58 -4.70
C THR A 154 -3.10 23.30 -6.02
N LYS A 155 -4.03 24.26 -6.04
CA LYS A 155 -4.30 25.06 -7.25
C LYS A 155 -3.06 25.78 -7.76
N ALA A 156 -2.32 26.45 -6.87
CA ALA A 156 -1.08 27.15 -7.23
C ALA A 156 0.01 26.18 -7.71
N LEU A 157 0.10 24.98 -7.11
CA LEU A 157 1.04 23.95 -7.54
C LEU A 157 0.71 23.45 -8.94
N MET A 158 -0.56 23.11 -9.21
CA MET A 158 -0.99 22.59 -10.50
C MET A 158 -0.88 23.64 -11.62
N GLU A 159 -1.19 24.89 -11.33
CA GLU A 159 -0.96 26.01 -12.24
C GLU A 159 0.53 26.16 -12.56
N GLY A 160 1.38 26.18 -11.54
CA GLY A 160 2.83 26.24 -11.73
C GLY A 160 3.41 25.04 -12.49
N MET A 161 2.83 23.85 -12.29
CA MET A 161 3.18 22.67 -13.09
C MET A 161 2.78 22.87 -14.56
N GLY A 162 1.62 23.46 -14.82
CA GLY A 162 1.18 23.81 -16.17
C GLY A 162 2.14 24.77 -16.87
N GLN A 163 2.57 25.81 -16.16
CA GLN A 163 3.58 26.77 -16.65
C GLN A 163 4.93 26.10 -16.94
N ASP A 164 5.42 25.20 -16.04
CA ASP A 164 6.68 24.49 -16.22
C ASP A 164 6.65 23.57 -17.46
N LEU A 165 5.50 22.99 -17.75
CA LEU A 165 5.30 22.05 -18.85
C LEU A 165 4.86 22.74 -20.16
N GLY A 166 4.47 24.04 -20.08
CA GLY A 166 3.88 24.77 -21.20
C GLY A 166 2.54 24.18 -21.65
N LYS A 167 1.70 23.71 -20.71
CA LYS A 167 0.44 23.01 -20.97
C LYS A 167 -0.67 23.44 -20.03
N GLN A 168 -1.89 23.48 -20.52
CA GLN A 168 -3.08 23.62 -19.68
C GLN A 168 -3.45 22.25 -19.11
N LEU A 169 -3.23 22.07 -17.80
CA LEU A 169 -3.49 20.82 -17.12
C LEU A 169 -4.98 20.64 -16.80
N ASP A 170 -5.47 19.43 -17.00
CA ASP A 170 -6.81 19.00 -16.59
C ASP A 170 -6.67 18.02 -15.41
N TRP A 171 -7.29 18.36 -14.26
CA TRP A 171 -7.09 17.59 -13.03
C TRP A 171 -8.24 17.76 -12.06
N VAL A 172 -8.41 16.78 -11.18
CA VAL A 172 -9.32 16.83 -10.04
C VAL A 172 -8.59 16.43 -8.78
N ALA A 173 -9.00 16.97 -7.63
CA ALA A 173 -8.32 16.73 -6.36
C ALA A 173 -9.31 16.61 -5.20
N VAL A 174 -8.87 15.95 -4.13
CA VAL A 174 -9.59 15.76 -2.87
C VAL A 174 -8.67 16.02 -1.70
N VAL A 175 -9.13 16.76 -0.70
CA VAL A 175 -8.41 16.98 0.56
C VAL A 175 -8.80 15.90 1.56
N HIS A 176 -7.81 15.21 2.12
CA HIS A 176 -7.97 14.28 3.24
C HIS A 176 -7.47 14.94 4.53
N GLN A 177 -8.41 15.45 5.34
CA GLN A 177 -8.07 16.13 6.60
C GLN A 177 -8.04 15.21 7.81
N ASN A 178 -8.81 14.12 7.81
CA ASN A 178 -8.98 13.20 8.94
C ASN A 178 -7.85 12.17 9.08
N THR A 179 -6.62 12.59 8.81
CA THR A 179 -5.44 11.75 8.94
C THR A 179 -4.41 12.43 9.84
N ASP A 180 -3.51 11.65 10.43
CA ASP A 180 -2.38 12.18 11.22
C ASP A 180 -1.55 13.24 10.45
N HIS A 181 -1.69 13.26 9.13
CA HIS A 181 -1.01 14.17 8.21
C HIS A 181 -1.99 14.58 7.11
N PRO A 182 -2.65 15.74 7.21
CA PRO A 182 -3.51 16.28 6.16
C PRO A 182 -2.79 16.33 4.82
N HIS A 183 -3.44 15.85 3.76
CA HIS A 183 -2.84 15.73 2.43
C HIS A 183 -3.90 15.82 1.33
N VAL A 184 -3.43 15.99 0.10
CA VAL A 184 -4.29 16.11 -1.08
C VAL A 184 -3.98 15.01 -2.07
N HIS A 185 -5.02 14.30 -2.52
CA HIS A 185 -4.95 13.43 -3.69
C HIS A 185 -5.29 14.23 -4.94
N VAL A 186 -4.43 14.17 -5.95
CA VAL A 186 -4.69 14.79 -7.25
C VAL A 186 -4.67 13.71 -8.31
N ALA A 187 -5.73 13.64 -9.09
CA ALA A 187 -5.79 12.86 -10.32
C ALA A 187 -5.57 13.83 -11.49
N LEU A 188 -4.45 13.72 -12.17
CA LEU A 188 -4.07 14.54 -13.31
C LEU A 188 -4.28 13.75 -14.59
N ARG A 189 -5.08 14.28 -15.49
CA ARG A 189 -5.34 13.72 -16.81
C ARG A 189 -4.06 13.60 -17.61
N GLY A 190 -3.87 12.50 -18.34
CA GLY A 190 -2.68 12.27 -19.19
C GLY A 190 -2.67 13.07 -20.48
N ILE A 191 -3.76 13.77 -20.78
CA ILE A 191 -3.95 14.66 -21.92
C ILE A 191 -4.26 16.06 -21.37
N SER A 192 -3.63 17.09 -21.92
CA SER A 192 -3.89 18.50 -21.58
C SER A 192 -5.19 18.99 -22.21
N LYS A 193 -5.72 20.14 -21.76
CA LYS A 193 -6.96 20.73 -22.31
C LYS A 193 -6.87 21.02 -23.81
N ASP A 194 -5.65 21.22 -24.33
CA ASP A 194 -5.34 21.39 -25.77
C ASP A 194 -5.11 20.06 -26.52
N GLY A 195 -5.45 18.92 -25.93
CA GLY A 195 -5.40 17.59 -26.56
C GLY A 195 -4.02 16.96 -26.66
N GLN A 196 -2.99 17.54 -26.06
CA GLN A 196 -1.64 17.03 -26.14
C GLN A 196 -1.29 16.08 -24.98
N GLU A 197 -0.55 15.02 -25.25
CA GLU A 197 -0.10 14.09 -24.22
C GLU A 197 0.82 14.79 -23.20
N ILE A 198 0.52 14.61 -21.92
CA ILE A 198 1.34 15.08 -20.80
C ILE A 198 2.43 14.07 -20.52
N LYS A 199 3.67 14.55 -20.59
CA LYS A 199 4.86 13.76 -20.28
C LYS A 199 5.60 14.44 -19.13
N LEU A 200 5.73 13.74 -18.01
CA LEU A 200 6.45 14.24 -16.85
C LEU A 200 7.90 13.73 -16.88
N PRO A 201 8.90 14.61 -17.04
CA PRO A 201 10.32 14.23 -17.00
C PRO A 201 10.68 13.60 -15.65
N ARG A 202 11.53 12.58 -15.65
CA ARG A 202 11.91 11.86 -14.43
C ARG A 202 12.47 12.79 -13.35
N GLU A 203 13.33 13.73 -13.70
CA GLU A 203 13.90 14.68 -12.74
C GLU A 203 12.84 15.63 -12.17
N TYR A 204 11.83 15.98 -12.98
CA TYR A 204 10.70 16.80 -12.55
C TYR A 204 9.86 16.05 -11.51
N ILE A 205 9.54 14.77 -11.75
CA ILE A 205 8.86 13.90 -10.78
C ILE A 205 9.68 13.77 -9.49
N GLN A 206 10.99 13.52 -9.60
CA GLN A 206 11.84 13.25 -8.44
C GLN A 206 12.12 14.49 -7.59
N LYS A 207 12.15 15.68 -8.18
CA LYS A 207 12.60 16.89 -7.52
C LYS A 207 11.75 18.12 -7.83
N GLY A 208 11.39 18.35 -9.12
CA GLY A 208 10.79 19.60 -9.57
C GLY A 208 9.47 19.92 -8.89
N ILE A 209 8.54 18.98 -8.90
CA ILE A 209 7.22 19.14 -8.30
C ILE A 209 7.35 19.40 -6.80
N ARG A 210 8.18 18.62 -6.10
CA ARG A 210 8.39 18.79 -4.66
C ARG A 210 9.00 20.15 -4.33
N LEU A 211 10.03 20.59 -5.07
CA LEU A 211 10.65 21.88 -4.83
C LEU A 211 9.68 23.04 -4.99
N ARG A 212 8.81 22.99 -6.02
CA ARG A 212 7.75 23.97 -6.21
C ARG A 212 6.74 23.94 -5.06
N ALA A 213 6.32 22.76 -4.62
CA ALA A 213 5.41 22.61 -3.49
C ALA A 213 6.00 23.17 -2.19
N GLU A 214 7.29 22.92 -1.93
CA GLU A 214 8.03 23.48 -0.77
C GLU A 214 8.14 25.02 -0.83
N ASP A 215 8.39 25.57 -2.03
CA ASP A 215 8.46 27.03 -2.22
C ASP A 215 7.09 27.68 -2.00
N LEU A 216 5.99 27.08 -2.51
CA LEU A 216 4.63 27.54 -2.28
C LEU A 216 4.20 27.45 -0.81
N ALA A 217 4.52 26.34 -0.15
CA ALA A 217 4.26 26.17 1.28
C ALA A 217 5.03 27.21 2.11
N THR A 218 6.28 27.51 1.71
CA THR A 218 7.11 28.51 2.37
C THR A 218 6.55 29.95 2.12
N ALA A 219 5.99 30.20 0.95
CA ALA A 219 5.32 31.48 0.67
C ALA A 219 4.06 31.68 1.54
N GLN A 220 3.34 30.60 1.84
CA GLN A 220 2.11 30.64 2.64
C GLN A 220 2.38 30.69 4.16
N LEU A 221 3.31 29.89 4.67
CA LEU A 221 3.59 29.75 6.11
C LEU A 221 4.82 30.51 6.59
N GLY A 222 5.64 31.05 5.70
CA GLY A 222 6.96 31.54 6.01
C GLY A 222 8.01 30.42 6.11
N ILE A 223 9.26 30.81 6.41
CA ILE A 223 10.35 29.86 6.67
C ILE A 223 10.10 29.12 7.99
N ARG A 224 10.54 27.87 8.08
CA ARG A 224 10.47 27.07 9.32
C ARG A 224 11.26 27.75 10.43
N THR A 225 10.61 27.93 11.56
CA THR A 225 11.24 28.40 12.80
C THR A 225 12.03 27.27 13.47
N GLU A 226 12.87 27.62 14.45
CA GLU A 226 13.54 26.60 15.29
C GLU A 226 12.51 25.74 16.05
N ALA A 227 11.36 26.33 16.43
CA ALA A 227 10.26 25.61 17.07
C ALA A 227 9.62 24.59 16.13
N ASP A 228 9.38 24.94 14.87
CA ASP A 228 8.86 24.03 13.85
C ASP A 228 9.80 22.85 13.60
N ILE A 229 11.11 23.14 13.53
CA ILE A 229 12.13 22.10 13.35
C ILE A 229 12.15 21.15 14.55
N ALA A 230 12.10 21.70 15.76
CA ALA A 230 12.08 20.91 16.99
C ALA A 230 10.80 20.05 17.09
N GLU A 231 9.65 20.60 16.70
CA GLU A 231 8.38 19.87 16.68
C GLU A 231 8.41 18.72 15.68
N ALA A 232 8.90 18.96 14.46
CA ALA A 232 9.07 17.92 13.46
C ALA A 232 9.97 16.78 13.95
N HIS A 233 11.10 17.10 14.57
CA HIS A 233 11.97 16.08 15.15
C HIS A 233 11.35 15.33 16.32
N ARG A 234 10.57 16.00 17.18
CA ARG A 234 9.80 15.30 18.24
C ARG A 234 8.83 14.28 17.66
N ARG A 235 8.10 14.63 16.59
CA ARG A 235 7.22 13.70 15.88
C ARG A 235 8.01 12.54 15.25
N GLU A 236 9.21 12.80 14.68
CA GLU A 236 10.07 11.78 14.06
C GLU A 236 10.61 10.76 15.06
N VAL A 237 10.86 11.15 16.31
CA VAL A 237 11.46 10.29 17.36
C VAL A 237 10.65 9.00 17.56
N VAL A 238 9.33 9.07 17.63
CA VAL A 238 8.46 7.94 17.98
C VAL A 238 7.94 7.16 16.77
N GLN A 239 8.22 7.63 15.55
CA GLN A 239 7.64 7.03 14.36
C GLN A 239 8.22 5.66 14.02
N ARG A 240 7.33 4.70 13.67
CA ARG A 240 7.71 3.36 13.22
C ARG A 240 7.96 3.32 11.70
N ARG A 241 8.77 4.28 11.23
CA ARG A 241 9.20 4.39 9.84
C ARG A 241 10.60 4.97 9.78
N PHE A 242 11.26 4.84 8.61
CA PHE A 242 12.58 5.42 8.42
C PHE A 242 12.50 6.95 8.26
N THR A 243 13.07 7.68 9.21
CA THR A 243 13.00 9.13 9.36
C THR A 243 14.30 9.83 8.97
N PRO A 244 14.35 11.16 8.88
CA PRO A 244 15.59 11.94 8.79
C PRO A 244 16.57 11.69 9.95
N LEU A 245 16.09 11.47 11.18
CA LEU A 245 16.92 11.10 12.32
C LEU A 245 17.63 9.76 12.09
N ASP A 246 16.92 8.76 11.56
CA ASP A 246 17.51 7.46 11.21
C ASP A 246 18.55 7.59 10.10
N ARG A 247 18.37 8.55 9.18
CA ARG A 247 19.39 8.84 8.16
C ARG A 247 20.66 9.43 8.76
N ALA A 248 20.54 10.23 9.82
CA ALA A 248 21.69 10.75 10.55
C ALA A 248 22.42 9.62 11.30
N ILE A 249 21.67 8.72 11.95
CA ILE A 249 22.24 7.51 12.59
C ILE A 249 22.93 6.61 11.57
N ALA A 250 22.26 6.32 10.43
CA ALA A 250 22.82 5.48 9.38
C ALA A 250 24.13 6.02 8.76
N LYS A 251 24.37 7.33 8.82
CA LYS A 251 25.66 7.93 8.38
C LYS A 251 26.84 7.60 9.28
N GLN A 252 26.57 7.13 10.50
CA GLN A 252 27.61 6.69 11.43
C GLN A 252 28.06 5.25 11.13
N GLN A 253 27.33 4.51 10.30
CA GLN A 253 27.69 3.16 9.89
C GLN A 253 28.94 3.19 9.01
N PRO A 254 30.00 2.45 9.35
CA PRO A 254 31.20 2.32 8.52
C PRO A 254 30.86 1.74 7.14
N SER A 255 31.52 2.23 6.10
CA SER A 255 31.22 1.83 4.72
C SER A 255 31.51 0.34 4.42
N ASN A 256 32.42 -0.26 5.18
CA ASN A 256 32.80 -1.67 5.12
C ASN A 256 31.88 -2.59 5.95
N ALA A 257 30.97 -2.03 6.76
CA ALA A 257 30.11 -2.80 7.67
C ALA A 257 28.62 -2.76 7.25
N LYS A 258 28.32 -2.64 5.95
CA LYS A 258 26.94 -2.66 5.48
C LYS A 258 26.24 -3.97 5.85
N GLY A 259 25.08 -3.83 6.52
CA GLY A 259 24.28 -4.96 6.97
C GLY A 259 24.74 -5.59 8.28
N GLN A 260 25.88 -5.16 8.84
CA GLN A 260 26.34 -5.56 10.15
C GLN A 260 25.93 -4.53 11.22
N ASP A 261 25.76 -4.99 12.44
CA ASP A 261 25.53 -4.12 13.59
C ASP A 261 26.71 -3.16 13.76
N PHE A 262 26.42 -1.93 14.13
CA PHE A 262 27.43 -0.87 14.15
C PHE A 262 27.27 0.05 15.36
N PRO A 263 28.39 0.62 15.86
CA PRO A 263 28.35 1.58 16.94
C PRO A 263 27.77 2.92 16.46
N ALA A 264 26.90 3.51 17.27
CA ALA A 264 26.39 4.87 17.10
C ALA A 264 26.58 5.67 18.38
N LEU A 265 26.91 6.93 18.21
CA LEU A 265 27.15 7.87 19.32
C LEU A 265 26.08 8.95 19.33
N ALA A 266 25.58 9.28 20.51
CA ALA A 266 24.74 10.44 20.73
C ALA A 266 25.06 11.01 22.12
N ASN A 267 25.85 12.09 22.18
CA ASN A 267 26.26 12.70 23.43
C ASN A 267 25.80 14.17 23.51
N PRO A 268 24.55 14.42 23.93
CA PRO A 268 24.03 15.78 24.11
C PRO A 268 24.71 16.55 25.28
N ALA A 269 25.36 15.82 26.19
CA ALA A 269 26.06 16.41 27.33
C ALA A 269 27.48 16.96 27.00
N ASN A 270 27.96 16.74 25.76
CA ASN A 270 29.26 17.25 25.34
C ASN A 270 29.30 18.76 25.42
N PRO A 271 30.19 19.36 26.28
CA PRO A 271 30.23 20.79 26.53
C PRO A 271 30.70 21.61 25.33
N THR A 272 31.40 21.00 24.37
CA THR A 272 31.94 21.70 23.19
C THR A 272 30.86 21.96 22.11
N LEU A 273 29.68 21.36 22.25
CA LEU A 273 28.60 21.54 21.29
C LEU A 273 27.94 22.91 21.43
N LYS A 274 27.66 23.52 20.29
CA LYS A 274 26.78 24.70 20.23
C LYS A 274 25.35 24.33 20.62
N PRO A 275 24.50 25.26 21.12
CA PRO A 275 23.16 24.97 21.60
C PRO A 275 22.33 24.17 20.57
N TYR A 276 22.36 24.55 19.28
CA TYR A 276 21.61 23.84 18.23
C TYR A 276 22.15 22.42 17.97
N GLN A 277 23.46 22.21 18.09
CA GLN A 277 24.09 20.88 17.95
C GLN A 277 23.68 19.96 19.11
N ARG A 278 23.69 20.52 20.34
CA ARG A 278 23.25 19.82 21.55
C ARG A 278 21.79 19.37 21.43
N GLN A 279 20.92 20.25 20.92
CA GLN A 279 19.52 19.91 20.67
C GLN A 279 19.40 18.80 19.62
N GLN A 280 20.17 18.83 18.55
CA GLN A 280 20.18 17.79 17.52
C GLN A 280 20.66 16.44 18.07
N GLU A 281 21.74 16.44 18.86
CA GLU A 281 22.22 15.23 19.56
C GLU A 281 21.16 14.68 20.52
N GLN A 282 20.39 15.54 21.19
CA GLN A 282 19.29 15.13 22.05
C GLN A 282 18.19 14.39 21.26
N PHE A 283 17.84 14.87 20.06
CA PHE A 283 16.87 14.16 19.21
C PHE A 283 17.41 12.80 18.72
N ILE A 284 18.71 12.74 18.38
CA ILE A 284 19.35 11.47 18.00
C ILE A 284 19.34 10.49 19.17
N ALA A 285 19.70 10.94 20.39
CA ALA A 285 19.65 10.10 21.59
C ALA A 285 18.23 9.59 21.89
N ASN A 286 17.24 10.48 21.80
CA ASN A 286 15.84 10.10 21.99
C ASN A 286 15.38 9.08 20.92
N ARG A 287 15.83 9.25 19.66
CA ARG A 287 15.54 8.31 18.59
C ARG A 287 16.18 6.95 18.84
N LEU A 288 17.43 6.90 19.28
CA LEU A 288 18.12 5.66 19.65
C LEU A 288 17.39 4.91 20.78
N ARG A 289 16.89 5.63 21.80
CA ARG A 289 16.03 5.03 22.84
C ARG A 289 14.74 4.46 22.25
N ALA A 290 14.08 5.19 21.36
CA ALA A 290 12.90 4.67 20.66
C ALA A 290 13.22 3.46 19.77
N LEU A 291 14.37 3.42 19.11
CA LEU A 291 14.83 2.24 18.37
C LEU A 291 15.10 1.05 19.30
N ALA A 292 15.60 1.30 20.52
CA ALA A 292 15.81 0.26 21.52
C ALA A 292 14.48 -0.39 21.96
N THR A 293 13.40 0.38 22.15
CA THR A 293 12.08 -0.19 22.44
C THR A 293 11.53 -1.03 21.30
N MET A 294 12.02 -0.84 20.08
CA MET A 294 11.68 -1.65 18.89
C MET A 294 12.66 -2.84 18.70
N GLY A 295 13.65 -3.01 19.59
CA GLY A 295 14.70 -4.02 19.47
C GLY A 295 15.70 -3.77 18.33
N LEU A 296 15.84 -2.52 17.86
CA LEU A 296 16.71 -2.12 16.75
C LEU A 296 18.00 -1.42 17.19
N ALA A 297 18.12 -1.11 18.46
CA ALA A 297 19.35 -0.58 19.08
C ALA A 297 19.49 -1.10 20.53
N THR A 298 20.72 -1.05 21.06
CA THR A 298 21.02 -1.41 22.46
C THR A 298 22.01 -0.39 23.00
N GLU A 299 21.73 0.21 24.16
CA GLU A 299 22.69 1.09 24.84
C GLU A 299 23.73 0.24 25.57
N LYS A 300 25.00 0.40 25.21
CA LYS A 300 26.13 -0.34 25.79
C LYS A 300 26.77 0.44 26.96
N ALA A 301 26.78 1.77 26.84
CA ALA A 301 27.20 2.71 27.87
C ALA A 301 26.48 4.04 27.65
N PRO A 302 26.47 4.96 28.63
CA PRO A 302 25.77 6.25 28.47
C PRO A 302 26.18 6.97 27.17
N GLY A 303 25.23 7.16 26.27
CA GLY A 303 25.42 7.79 24.95
C GLY A 303 26.13 6.94 23.91
N GLN A 304 26.46 5.68 24.20
CA GLN A 304 27.06 4.73 23.27
C GLN A 304 26.09 3.61 22.95
N TRP A 305 25.77 3.44 21.69
CA TRP A 305 24.75 2.53 21.20
C TRP A 305 25.31 1.53 20.20
N GLU A 306 24.75 0.35 20.17
CA GLU A 306 24.89 -0.62 19.09
C GLU A 306 23.58 -0.67 18.32
N VAL A 307 23.63 -0.39 17.02
CA VAL A 307 22.46 -0.33 16.14
C VAL A 307 22.48 -1.51 15.17
N ARG A 308 21.36 -2.19 15.00
CA ARG A 308 21.26 -3.32 14.07
C ARG A 308 21.51 -2.88 12.63
N GLY A 309 22.32 -3.65 11.89
CA GLY A 309 22.69 -3.33 10.52
C GLY A 309 21.50 -3.27 9.55
N ASN A 310 20.42 -3.98 9.85
CA ASN A 310 19.19 -4.01 9.06
C ASN A 310 18.10 -3.05 9.58
N PHE A 311 18.38 -2.20 10.58
CA PHE A 311 17.36 -1.34 11.21
C PHE A 311 16.56 -0.50 10.21
N ALA A 312 17.25 0.02 9.18
CA ALA A 312 16.63 0.85 8.15
C ALA A 312 15.61 0.06 7.29
N GLU A 313 15.91 -1.21 7.02
CA GLU A 313 15.01 -2.09 6.27
C GLU A 313 13.79 -2.48 7.12
N VAL A 314 14.02 -2.82 8.38
CA VAL A 314 12.95 -3.13 9.33
C VAL A 314 11.98 -1.95 9.47
N LEU A 315 12.49 -0.71 9.66
CA LEU A 315 11.65 0.49 9.73
C LEU A 315 10.84 0.74 8.44
N ARG A 316 11.45 0.53 7.27
CA ARG A 316 10.72 0.63 5.99
C ARG A 316 9.66 -0.46 5.85
N THR A 317 9.92 -1.65 6.37
CA THR A 317 8.95 -2.75 6.38
C THR A 317 7.80 -2.45 7.33
N MET A 318 8.08 -1.94 8.55
CA MET A 318 7.05 -1.50 9.49
C MET A 318 6.14 -0.44 8.86
N GLN A 319 6.72 0.54 8.16
CA GLN A 319 5.95 1.55 7.44
C GLN A 319 5.05 0.93 6.37
N ARG A 320 5.60 0.05 5.51
CA ARG A 320 4.81 -0.63 4.46
C ARG A 320 3.65 -1.43 5.04
N THR A 321 3.88 -2.12 6.16
CA THR A 321 2.84 -2.88 6.85
C THR A 321 1.75 -1.95 7.41
N SER A 322 2.15 -0.85 8.07
CA SER A 322 1.19 0.13 8.58
C SER A 322 0.38 0.80 7.47
N ASP A 323 1.03 1.21 6.38
CA ASP A 323 0.37 1.81 5.22
C ASP A 323 -0.65 0.83 4.61
N ARG A 324 -0.29 -0.46 4.51
CA ARG A 324 -1.18 -1.51 4.02
C ARG A 324 -2.36 -1.71 4.96
N GLN A 325 -2.14 -1.80 6.27
CA GLN A 325 -3.22 -1.92 7.25
C GLN A 325 -4.20 -0.75 7.17
N LYS A 326 -3.71 0.49 7.02
CA LYS A 326 -4.57 1.67 6.81
C LYS A 326 -5.40 1.54 5.53
N SER A 327 -4.79 1.13 4.42
CA SER A 327 -5.48 0.98 3.13
C SER A 327 -6.60 -0.05 3.17
N ILE A 328 -6.46 -1.13 3.95
CA ILE A 328 -7.46 -2.20 4.04
C ILE A 328 -8.45 -2.02 5.19
N ALA A 329 -8.21 -1.07 6.11
CA ALA A 329 -9.01 -0.93 7.34
C ALA A 329 -10.51 -0.80 7.06
N GLN A 330 -10.90 -0.07 6.02
CA GLN A 330 -12.31 0.07 5.64
C GLN A 330 -12.94 -1.24 5.12
N GLN A 331 -12.15 -2.09 4.45
CA GLN A 331 -12.64 -3.36 3.94
C GLN A 331 -12.60 -4.47 4.98
N THR A 332 -11.70 -4.39 5.95
CA THR A 332 -11.68 -5.32 7.08
C THR A 332 -12.93 -5.20 7.95
N SER A 333 -13.60 -4.04 7.97
CA SER A 333 -14.89 -3.88 8.65
C SER A 333 -16.03 -4.69 8.00
N LEU A 334 -15.86 -5.18 6.76
CA LEU A 334 -16.80 -6.07 6.07
C LEU A 334 -16.54 -7.55 6.38
N ALA A 335 -15.45 -7.87 7.08
CA ALA A 335 -15.17 -9.21 7.53
C ALA A 335 -16.19 -9.68 8.56
N SER A 336 -16.41 -10.99 8.62
CA SER A 336 -17.35 -11.63 9.55
C SER A 336 -17.01 -11.38 11.01
N ASP A 337 -15.73 -11.24 11.31
CA ASP A 337 -15.21 -11.03 12.67
C ASP A 337 -13.93 -10.19 12.63
N PRO A 338 -13.81 -9.15 13.47
CA PRO A 338 -12.62 -8.30 13.51
C PRO A 338 -11.35 -9.01 14.01
N ARG A 339 -11.51 -10.19 14.63
CA ARG A 339 -10.38 -10.99 15.14
C ARG A 339 -9.70 -11.82 14.08
N ILE A 340 -10.27 -11.93 12.86
CA ILE A 340 -9.69 -12.69 11.76
C ILE A 340 -8.33 -12.08 11.37
N PRO A 341 -7.22 -12.84 11.46
CA PRO A 341 -5.90 -12.31 11.20
C PRO A 341 -5.69 -12.03 9.71
N LEU A 342 -5.02 -10.91 9.42
CA LEU A 342 -4.61 -10.56 8.06
C LEU A 342 -3.38 -11.37 7.66
N GLN A 343 -3.46 -12.04 6.52
CA GLN A 343 -2.33 -12.69 5.85
C GLN A 343 -2.05 -12.02 4.51
N VAL A 344 -0.80 -11.62 4.31
CA VAL A 344 -0.32 -11.11 3.02
C VAL A 344 0.25 -12.28 2.23
N ASP A 345 -0.39 -12.59 1.11
CA ASP A 345 -0.03 -13.75 0.33
C ASP A 345 1.00 -13.45 -0.76
N ASP A 346 1.93 -14.37 -0.91
CA ASP A 346 2.85 -14.42 -2.05
C ASP A 346 2.30 -15.44 -3.07
N TRP A 347 1.94 -14.98 -4.26
CA TRP A 347 1.45 -15.81 -5.34
C TRP A 347 2.35 -17.01 -5.67
N ARG A 348 3.64 -16.90 -5.43
CA ARG A 348 4.59 -17.99 -5.66
C ARG A 348 4.45 -19.13 -4.66
N LYS A 349 3.96 -18.83 -3.46
CA LYS A 349 3.80 -19.78 -2.35
C LYS A 349 2.35 -20.16 -2.12
N LEU A 350 1.42 -19.47 -2.77
CA LEU A 350 -0.01 -19.70 -2.64
C LEU A 350 -0.34 -21.13 -3.07
N ARG A 351 -1.03 -21.88 -2.22
CA ARG A 351 -1.56 -23.23 -2.56
C ARG A 351 -2.98 -23.08 -3.07
N THR A 352 -3.96 -23.40 -2.24
CA THR A 352 -5.38 -23.21 -2.53
C THR A 352 -5.97 -22.31 -1.46
N ILE A 353 -6.71 -21.31 -1.89
CA ILE A 353 -7.52 -20.46 -1.01
C ILE A 353 -8.96 -20.51 -1.50
N GLU A 354 -9.88 -20.66 -0.56
CA GLU A 354 -11.33 -20.54 -0.80
C GLU A 354 -11.89 -19.48 0.12
N GLY A 355 -12.82 -18.68 -0.37
CA GLY A 355 -13.43 -17.69 0.49
C GLY A 355 -14.30 -16.69 -0.23
N ARG A 356 -14.80 -15.75 0.56
CA ARG A 356 -15.65 -14.65 0.16
C ARG A 356 -14.81 -13.42 -0.21
N VAL A 357 -15.04 -12.83 -1.36
CA VAL A 357 -14.43 -11.57 -1.76
C VAL A 357 -15.04 -10.44 -0.93
N LEU A 358 -14.24 -9.77 -0.10
CA LEU A 358 -14.68 -8.58 0.65
C LEU A 358 -14.63 -7.33 -0.22
N GLY A 359 -13.69 -7.27 -1.16
CA GLY A 359 -13.58 -6.16 -2.07
C GLY A 359 -12.19 -6.01 -2.68
N HIS A 360 -12.04 -4.92 -3.42
CA HIS A 360 -10.80 -4.55 -4.08
C HIS A 360 -10.41 -3.14 -3.70
N GLY A 361 -9.12 -2.88 -3.63
CA GLY A 361 -8.60 -1.56 -3.34
C GLY A 361 -7.28 -1.29 -4.03
N GLU A 362 -6.71 -0.15 -3.70
CA GLU A 362 -5.41 0.29 -4.15
C GLU A 362 -4.60 0.75 -2.95
N GLU A 363 -3.37 0.26 -2.80
CA GLU A 363 -2.45 0.76 -1.76
C GLU A 363 -2.12 2.23 -2.06
N GLU A 364 -2.44 3.13 -1.16
CA GLU A 364 -2.21 4.56 -1.28
C GLU A 364 -0.75 4.88 -1.64
N ASN A 365 0.17 4.22 -0.96
CA ASN A 365 1.60 4.50 -1.08
C ASN A 365 2.28 3.86 -2.29
N SER A 366 1.80 2.74 -2.81
CA SER A 366 2.44 2.03 -3.92
C SER A 366 1.65 2.11 -5.22
N GLY A 367 0.36 2.44 -5.15
CA GLY A 367 -0.57 2.35 -6.27
C GLY A 367 -0.83 0.89 -6.71
N LYS A 368 -0.41 -0.12 -5.92
CA LYS A 368 -0.68 -1.52 -6.21
C LYS A 368 -2.12 -1.84 -5.87
N ARG A 369 -2.81 -2.46 -6.81
CA ARG A 369 -4.17 -2.95 -6.59
C ARG A 369 -4.13 -4.26 -5.83
N TYR A 370 -5.13 -4.47 -4.99
CA TYR A 370 -5.31 -5.70 -4.22
C TYR A 370 -6.77 -6.16 -4.18
N MET A 371 -6.94 -7.42 -3.87
CA MET A 371 -8.19 -8.04 -3.48
C MET A 371 -8.08 -8.53 -2.05
N LEU A 372 -9.11 -8.30 -1.25
CA LEU A 372 -9.23 -8.84 0.09
C LEU A 372 -10.26 -9.96 0.07
N LEU A 373 -9.87 -11.14 0.54
CA LEU A 373 -10.67 -12.34 0.57
C LEU A 373 -10.74 -12.87 2.00
N GLU A 374 -11.95 -13.09 2.49
CA GLU A 374 -12.19 -13.77 3.76
C GLU A 374 -12.15 -15.27 3.52
N GLY A 375 -11.04 -15.89 3.93
CA GLY A 375 -10.77 -17.29 3.68
C GLY A 375 -11.56 -18.22 4.60
N THR A 376 -11.95 -19.38 4.07
CA THR A 376 -12.56 -20.46 4.86
C THR A 376 -11.59 -21.07 5.87
N ASP A 377 -10.29 -20.76 5.75
CA ASP A 377 -9.23 -21.11 6.71
C ASP A 377 -9.15 -20.16 7.92
N GLY A 378 -10.07 -19.20 8.02
CA GLY A 378 -10.12 -18.24 9.11
C GLY A 378 -9.09 -17.12 9.03
N LYS A 379 -8.65 -16.76 7.82
CA LYS A 379 -7.73 -15.66 7.57
C LYS A 379 -8.28 -14.66 6.57
N LEU A 380 -7.88 -13.41 6.70
CA LEU A 380 -8.08 -12.39 5.67
C LEU A 380 -6.89 -12.42 4.72
N HIS A 381 -7.10 -12.92 3.52
CA HIS A 381 -6.07 -12.98 2.49
C HIS A 381 -5.97 -11.68 1.72
N TYR A 382 -4.79 -11.05 1.80
CA TYR A 382 -4.45 -9.89 0.99
C TYR A 382 -3.69 -10.36 -0.25
N LEU A 383 -4.32 -10.26 -1.41
CA LEU A 383 -3.81 -10.71 -2.69
C LEU A 383 -3.55 -9.51 -3.61
N THR A 384 -2.31 -9.30 -4.03
CA THR A 384 -2.03 -8.28 -5.05
C THR A 384 -2.64 -8.68 -6.39
N HIS A 385 -3.20 -7.72 -7.13
CA HIS A 385 -3.78 -8.01 -8.43
C HIS A 385 -2.74 -8.58 -9.41
N THR A 386 -3.17 -9.59 -10.13
CA THR A 386 -2.48 -10.15 -11.29
C THR A 386 -3.30 -9.84 -12.56
N PRO A 387 -2.73 -9.99 -13.76
CA PRO A 387 -3.49 -9.86 -15.00
C PRO A 387 -4.75 -10.75 -15.05
N GLN A 388 -4.69 -11.94 -14.44
CA GLN A 388 -5.85 -12.86 -14.38
C GLN A 388 -6.98 -12.28 -13.52
N ILE A 389 -6.67 -11.74 -12.33
CA ILE A 389 -7.67 -11.05 -11.49
C ILE A 389 -8.26 -9.86 -12.22
N ASP A 390 -7.43 -9.09 -12.91
CA ASP A 390 -7.91 -7.95 -13.68
C ASP A 390 -8.84 -8.36 -14.81
N ASN A 391 -8.52 -9.42 -15.54
CA ASN A 391 -9.36 -9.97 -16.60
C ASN A 391 -10.69 -10.52 -16.06
N ALA A 392 -10.66 -11.27 -14.96
CA ALA A 392 -11.86 -11.78 -14.31
C ALA A 392 -12.80 -10.64 -13.87
N ARG A 393 -12.23 -9.56 -13.30
CA ARG A 393 -13.01 -8.37 -12.95
C ARG A 393 -13.61 -7.66 -14.17
N GLN A 394 -12.88 -7.58 -15.27
CA GLN A 394 -13.42 -7.03 -16.54
C GLN A 394 -14.59 -7.86 -17.06
N ALA A 395 -14.53 -9.18 -16.89
CA ALA A 395 -15.62 -10.10 -17.22
C ALA A 395 -16.80 -10.03 -16.22
N GLY A 396 -16.75 -9.12 -15.24
CA GLY A 396 -17.82 -8.94 -14.25
C GLY A 396 -17.81 -9.92 -13.09
N GLN A 397 -16.72 -10.69 -12.95
CA GLN A 397 -16.46 -11.63 -11.86
C GLN A 397 -15.80 -10.92 -10.64
N LEU A 398 -15.62 -11.67 -9.55
CA LEU A 398 -14.95 -11.21 -8.33
C LEU A 398 -15.58 -9.95 -7.72
N LYS A 399 -16.90 -9.86 -7.78
CA LYS A 399 -17.63 -8.79 -7.07
C LYS A 399 -17.54 -9.01 -5.57
N PRO A 400 -17.75 -7.96 -4.76
CA PRO A 400 -17.96 -8.16 -3.32
C PRO A 400 -19.04 -9.21 -3.09
N ASP A 401 -18.85 -10.07 -2.11
CA ASP A 401 -19.66 -11.25 -1.77
C ASP A 401 -19.63 -12.41 -2.76
N SER A 402 -18.85 -12.36 -3.86
CA SER A 402 -18.56 -13.57 -4.64
C SER A 402 -17.77 -14.57 -3.80
N PHE A 403 -18.15 -15.85 -3.88
CA PHE A 403 -17.37 -16.95 -3.31
C PHE A 403 -16.46 -17.56 -4.38
N VAL A 404 -15.18 -17.65 -4.11
CA VAL A 404 -14.17 -18.05 -5.08
C VAL A 404 -13.19 -19.07 -4.53
N THR A 405 -12.70 -19.92 -5.42
CA THR A 405 -11.54 -20.79 -5.20
C THR A 405 -10.39 -20.31 -6.06
N ILE A 406 -9.25 -20.06 -5.45
CA ILE A 406 -8.00 -19.74 -6.14
C ILE A 406 -7.05 -20.90 -5.91
N GLN A 407 -6.73 -21.61 -6.95
CA GLN A 407 -5.89 -22.81 -6.89
C GLN A 407 -4.63 -22.63 -7.70
N ARG A 408 -3.48 -22.94 -7.09
CA ARG A 408 -2.21 -23.05 -7.80
C ARG A 408 -2.20 -24.33 -8.63
N THR A 409 -1.97 -24.18 -9.91
CA THR A 409 -1.81 -25.31 -10.84
C THR A 409 -0.54 -25.12 -11.66
N GLN A 410 -0.06 -26.19 -12.27
CA GLN A 410 1.10 -26.14 -13.16
C GLN A 410 0.66 -26.59 -14.55
N ILE A 411 0.84 -25.73 -15.56
CA ILE A 411 0.56 -25.98 -16.95
C ILE A 411 1.84 -25.74 -17.74
N ASP A 412 2.31 -26.72 -18.49
CA ASP A 412 3.55 -26.65 -19.29
C ASP A 412 4.78 -26.17 -18.48
N GLY A 413 4.92 -26.66 -17.25
CA GLY A 413 6.02 -26.30 -16.35
C GLY A 413 5.90 -24.89 -15.73
N LYS A 414 4.88 -24.09 -16.12
CA LYS A 414 4.62 -22.76 -15.56
C LYS A 414 3.58 -22.82 -14.45
N ILE A 415 3.85 -22.08 -13.38
CA ILE A 415 2.87 -21.91 -12.30
C ILE A 415 1.78 -20.96 -12.78
N VAL A 416 0.54 -21.43 -12.78
CA VAL A 416 -0.66 -20.67 -13.10
C VAL A 416 -1.63 -20.76 -11.93
N HIS A 417 -2.40 -19.70 -11.69
CA HIS A 417 -3.45 -19.71 -10.68
C HIS A 417 -4.80 -19.78 -11.40
N ARG A 418 -5.48 -20.91 -11.19
CA ARG A 418 -6.86 -21.07 -11.64
C ARG A 418 -7.78 -20.38 -10.64
N LEU A 419 -8.75 -19.65 -11.17
CA LEU A 419 -9.74 -18.91 -10.40
C LEU A 419 -11.12 -19.42 -10.82
N ASP A 420 -11.86 -19.98 -9.87
CA ASP A 420 -13.21 -20.49 -10.07
C ASP A 420 -14.17 -19.71 -9.15
N GLU A 421 -15.20 -19.10 -9.72
CA GLU A 421 -16.26 -18.40 -8.99
C GLU A 421 -17.48 -19.30 -8.87
N HIS A 422 -18.02 -19.46 -7.65
CA HIS A 422 -19.09 -20.39 -7.33
C HIS A 422 -20.44 -19.70 -7.05
N GLY A 423 -20.54 -18.42 -7.37
CA GLY A 423 -21.71 -17.58 -7.06
C GLY A 423 -21.50 -16.71 -5.83
N THR A 424 -22.58 -16.32 -5.16
CA THR A 424 -22.49 -15.47 -3.97
C THR A 424 -22.19 -16.30 -2.71
N ALA A 425 -21.56 -15.67 -1.72
CA ALA A 425 -21.25 -16.34 -0.46
C ALA A 425 -22.49 -16.86 0.28
N ASP A 426 -23.61 -16.15 0.19
CA ASP A 426 -24.87 -16.61 0.78
C ASP A 426 -25.50 -17.79 -0.01
N ALA A 427 -25.37 -17.81 -1.34
CA ALA A 427 -25.84 -18.94 -2.14
C ALA A 427 -25.09 -20.23 -1.79
N ILE A 428 -23.80 -20.14 -1.49
CA ILE A 428 -22.99 -21.30 -1.06
C ILE A 428 -23.51 -21.92 0.24
N LEU A 429 -24.00 -21.12 1.19
CA LEU A 429 -24.56 -21.65 2.45
C LEU A 429 -25.81 -22.54 2.22
N THR A 430 -26.52 -22.34 1.13
CA THR A 430 -27.74 -23.08 0.76
C THR A 430 -27.48 -24.16 -0.29
N ASP A 431 -26.30 -24.18 -0.92
CA ASP A 431 -25.92 -25.23 -1.87
C ASP A 431 -25.54 -26.52 -1.14
N ARG A 432 -26.55 -27.42 -1.05
CA ARG A 432 -26.39 -28.72 -0.38
C ARG A 432 -25.30 -29.59 -0.98
N ALA A 433 -25.10 -29.54 -2.30
CA ALA A 433 -24.07 -30.32 -2.96
C ALA A 433 -22.68 -29.83 -2.63
N PHE A 434 -22.49 -28.50 -2.66
CA PHE A 434 -21.24 -27.87 -2.28
C PHE A 434 -20.89 -28.14 -0.80
N ILE A 435 -21.82 -27.89 0.11
CA ILE A 435 -21.64 -28.14 1.55
C ILE A 435 -21.36 -29.62 1.83
N SER A 436 -22.10 -30.55 1.18
CA SER A 436 -21.85 -32.00 1.38
C SER A 436 -20.45 -32.41 0.92
N ASN A 437 -19.94 -31.85 -0.17
CA ASN A 437 -18.59 -32.13 -0.65
C ASN A 437 -17.53 -31.67 0.36
N ARG A 438 -17.67 -30.46 0.91
CA ARG A 438 -16.76 -29.94 1.94
C ARG A 438 -16.86 -30.71 3.25
N ALA A 439 -18.06 -31.08 3.67
CA ALA A 439 -18.31 -31.90 4.84
C ALA A 439 -17.69 -33.32 4.72
N ALA A 440 -17.80 -33.94 3.54
CA ALA A 440 -17.17 -35.22 3.28
C ALA A 440 -15.64 -35.14 3.37
N ARG A 441 -15.05 -34.06 2.82
CA ARG A 441 -13.60 -33.80 2.93
C ARG A 441 -13.16 -33.58 4.38
N LEU A 442 -13.93 -32.83 5.18
CA LEU A 442 -13.66 -32.64 6.61
C LEU A 442 -13.63 -33.99 7.33
N ASN A 443 -14.61 -34.88 7.05
CA ASN A 443 -14.65 -36.21 7.64
C ASN A 443 -13.45 -37.09 7.21
N GLN A 444 -12.98 -36.96 5.96
CA GLN A 444 -11.78 -37.66 5.50
C GLN A 444 -10.54 -37.20 6.28
N ILE A 445 -10.37 -35.88 6.43
CA ILE A 445 -9.25 -35.29 7.18
C ILE A 445 -9.27 -35.77 8.65
N ARG A 446 -10.45 -35.77 9.29
CA ARG A 446 -10.59 -36.26 10.68
C ARG A 446 -10.26 -37.73 10.82
N ASN A 447 -10.75 -38.55 9.91
CA ASN A 447 -10.45 -39.98 9.92
C ASN A 447 -8.95 -40.24 9.73
N HIS A 448 -8.31 -39.54 8.78
CA HIS A 448 -6.86 -39.64 8.57
C HIS A 448 -6.07 -39.21 9.81
N ALA A 449 -6.47 -38.11 10.46
CA ALA A 449 -5.83 -37.63 11.68
C ALA A 449 -5.92 -38.62 12.84
N ILE A 450 -7.00 -39.44 12.89
CA ILE A 450 -7.18 -40.50 13.90
C ILE A 450 -6.28 -41.70 13.60
N THR A 451 -6.07 -42.05 12.30
CA THR A 451 -5.36 -43.26 11.88
C THR A 451 -3.84 -43.04 11.68
N GLU A 452 -3.43 -41.92 11.17
CA GLU A 452 -2.05 -41.65 10.72
C GLU A 452 -1.42 -40.41 11.38
N GLY A 453 -2.13 -39.75 12.27
CA GLY A 453 -1.72 -38.48 12.88
C GLY A 453 -2.12 -37.24 12.07
N PRO A 454 -2.02 -36.07 12.66
CA PRO A 454 -2.49 -34.82 12.03
C PRO A 454 -1.70 -34.51 10.76
N LEU A 455 -2.40 -34.36 9.64
CA LEU A 455 -1.88 -33.74 8.44
C LEU A 455 -1.50 -32.30 8.77
N ASP A 456 -0.30 -31.92 8.42
CA ASP A 456 0.37 -30.63 8.68
C ASP A 456 -0.62 -29.45 8.66
N GLY A 457 -0.92 -28.88 9.83
CA GLY A 457 -1.60 -27.61 10.05
C GLY A 457 -3.13 -27.54 9.86
N SER A 458 -3.84 -28.64 9.53
CA SER A 458 -5.25 -28.60 9.13
C SER A 458 -6.29 -29.06 10.16
N THR A 459 -5.88 -29.48 11.34
CA THR A 459 -6.77 -30.01 12.39
C THR A 459 -7.12 -29.01 13.50
N ASN A 460 -6.65 -27.79 13.41
CA ASN A 460 -7.11 -26.77 14.37
C ASN A 460 -8.55 -26.41 14.04
N VAL A 461 -9.45 -26.80 14.95
CA VAL A 461 -10.73 -26.10 15.12
C VAL A 461 -10.34 -24.65 15.48
N GLY A 462 -10.21 -23.82 14.47
CA GLY A 462 -9.87 -22.41 14.65
C GLY A 462 -10.86 -21.71 15.56
N PRO A 463 -10.59 -20.50 16.03
CA PRO A 463 -11.51 -19.75 16.86
C PRO A 463 -12.88 -19.70 16.19
N VAL A 464 -13.94 -19.87 16.98
CA VAL A 464 -15.31 -19.72 16.49
C VAL A 464 -15.52 -18.26 16.09
N TYR A 465 -15.59 -18.02 14.79
CA TYR A 465 -15.87 -16.71 14.22
C TYR A 465 -17.37 -16.47 14.10
N GLY A 466 -17.78 -15.20 14.13
CA GLY A 466 -19.14 -14.77 13.86
C GLY A 466 -19.45 -14.62 12.37
N GLY A 467 -20.60 -14.01 12.05
CA GLY A 467 -20.98 -13.60 10.71
C GLY A 467 -21.08 -14.74 9.69
N TRP A 468 -20.71 -14.43 8.42
CA TRP A 468 -20.78 -15.39 7.32
C TRP A 468 -19.86 -16.61 7.55
N LEU A 469 -18.63 -16.39 7.99
CA LEU A 469 -17.67 -17.48 8.21
C LEU A 469 -18.14 -18.44 9.32
N GLY A 470 -18.76 -17.92 10.35
CA GLY A 470 -19.38 -18.74 11.39
C GLY A 470 -20.53 -19.61 10.87
N LYS A 471 -21.41 -19.04 10.03
CA LYS A 471 -22.49 -19.77 9.38
C LYS A 471 -21.95 -20.87 8.45
N TYR A 472 -20.91 -20.54 7.65
CA TYR A 472 -20.26 -21.49 6.76
C TYR A 472 -19.67 -22.68 7.51
N ASN A 473 -18.91 -22.43 8.55
CA ASN A 473 -18.32 -23.50 9.37
C ASN A 473 -19.39 -24.36 10.07
N SER A 474 -20.45 -23.74 10.59
CA SER A 474 -21.55 -24.45 11.21
C SER A 474 -22.30 -25.34 10.22
N ALA A 475 -22.56 -24.87 9.01
CA ALA A 475 -23.24 -25.63 7.97
C ALA A 475 -22.42 -26.87 7.54
N ILE A 476 -21.09 -26.72 7.39
CA ILE A 476 -20.20 -27.84 7.06
C ILE A 476 -20.14 -28.85 8.21
N GLU A 477 -20.01 -28.37 9.44
CA GLU A 477 -19.95 -29.23 10.63
C GLU A 477 -21.23 -30.05 10.81
N GLN A 478 -22.39 -29.39 10.74
CA GLN A 478 -23.68 -30.06 10.82
C GLN A 478 -23.81 -31.14 9.72
N ARG A 479 -23.46 -30.79 8.48
CA ARG A 479 -23.54 -31.74 7.36
C ARG A 479 -22.53 -32.89 7.51
N ALA A 480 -21.35 -32.62 8.06
CA ALA A 480 -20.36 -33.66 8.35
C ALA A 480 -20.88 -34.69 9.36
N GLN A 481 -21.57 -34.23 10.41
CA GLN A 481 -22.22 -35.11 11.39
C GLN A 481 -23.36 -35.93 10.75
N GLU A 482 -24.22 -35.32 9.93
CA GLU A 482 -25.27 -36.02 9.17
C GLU A 482 -24.69 -37.14 8.28
N LEU A 483 -23.61 -36.82 7.55
CA LEU A 483 -22.96 -37.83 6.68
C LEU A 483 -22.34 -38.99 7.46
N GLN A 484 -21.83 -38.73 8.68
CA GLN A 484 -21.34 -39.80 9.55
C GLN A 484 -22.50 -40.68 10.05
N ALA A 485 -23.61 -40.09 10.48
CA ALA A 485 -24.82 -40.82 10.89
C ALA A 485 -25.38 -41.65 9.75
N GLU A 486 -25.51 -41.08 8.54
CA GLU A 486 -25.95 -41.80 7.34
C GLU A 486 -25.06 -43.04 7.02
N ARG A 487 -23.73 -42.90 7.20
CA ARG A 487 -22.80 -44.03 7.01
C ARG A 487 -22.96 -45.10 8.07
N ALA A 488 -23.10 -44.72 9.31
CA ALA A 488 -23.33 -45.67 10.41
C ALA A 488 -24.63 -46.49 10.22
N THR A 489 -25.71 -45.80 9.84
CA THR A 489 -26.98 -46.46 9.53
C THR A 489 -26.86 -47.48 8.40
N ARG A 490 -26.24 -47.09 7.28
CA ARG A 490 -26.00 -48.01 6.14
C ARG A 490 -25.09 -49.17 6.51
N GLN A 491 -24.17 -49.03 7.41
CA GLN A 491 -23.32 -50.12 7.90
C GLN A 491 -24.13 -51.11 8.71
N VAL A 492 -24.95 -50.62 9.65
CA VAL A 492 -25.86 -51.46 10.42
C VAL A 492 -26.84 -52.25 9.50
N GLU A 493 -27.44 -51.61 8.51
CA GLU A 493 -28.29 -52.23 7.53
C GLU A 493 -27.57 -53.35 6.73
N ARG A 494 -26.33 -53.12 6.31
CA ARG A 494 -25.51 -54.15 5.65
C ARG A 494 -25.21 -55.31 6.56
N ASP A 495 -24.85 -55.04 7.82
CA ASP A 495 -24.51 -56.08 8.78
C ASP A 495 -25.73 -56.94 9.10
N PHE A 496 -26.95 -56.33 9.13
CA PHE A 496 -28.21 -57.04 9.26
C PHE A 496 -28.54 -57.92 8.02
N THR A 497 -28.24 -57.44 6.84
CA THR A 497 -28.53 -58.21 5.59
C THR A 497 -27.54 -59.34 5.32
N THR A 498 -26.32 -59.22 5.85
CA THR A 498 -25.25 -60.22 5.69
C THR A 498 -25.18 -61.23 6.85
N SER A 499 -25.96 -61.03 7.94
CA SER A 499 -26.02 -62.00 9.05
C SER A 499 -26.70 -63.29 8.57
N PRO A 500 -26.05 -64.46 8.70
CA PRO A 500 -26.67 -65.73 8.25
C PRO A 500 -27.86 -66.01 9.12
N ARG A 501 -29.06 -66.29 8.48
CA ARG A 501 -30.27 -66.74 9.15
C ARG A 501 -29.90 -67.93 10.08
N PRO A 502 -30.33 -67.94 11.35
CA PRO A 502 -30.10 -69.07 12.23
C PRO A 502 -30.77 -70.32 11.61
N ARG A 503 -29.97 -71.36 11.38
CA ARG A 503 -30.49 -72.66 10.93
C ARG A 503 -31.52 -73.09 11.96
N ARG A 504 -32.77 -73.26 11.54
CA ARG A 504 -33.80 -73.98 12.29
C ARG A 504 -33.24 -75.34 12.63
N LYS A 505 -33.03 -75.62 13.93
CA LYS A 505 -32.82 -76.95 14.40
C LYS A 505 -34.16 -77.69 14.19
N ASP A 506 -34.16 -78.58 13.23
CA ASP A 506 -35.20 -79.58 13.12
C ASP A 506 -35.19 -80.45 14.40
N VAL A 507 -36.18 -80.29 15.20
CA VAL A 507 -36.44 -81.17 16.31
C VAL A 507 -37.13 -82.38 15.69
N GLY A 508 -36.32 -83.37 15.31
CA GLY A 508 -36.81 -84.65 14.91
C GLY A 508 -37.43 -85.43 16.06
N ARG A 509 -38.56 -86.05 15.78
CA ARG A 509 -39.24 -87.02 16.62
C ARG A 509 -38.40 -88.27 16.93
#